data_4ccada0dafc14cc56bfdc915bd62c80d
#
_entry.id   4ccada0dafc14cc56bfdc915bd62c80d
#
_cell.length_a   1.000
_cell.length_b   1.000
_cell.length_c   1.000
_cell.angle_alpha   90.00
_cell.angle_beta   90.00
_cell.angle_gamma   90.00
#
_symmetry.space_group_name_H-M   'P 1'
#
loop_
_entity.id
_entity.type
_entity.pdbx_description
1 polymer ?
#
loop_
_entity_poly.entity_id
_entity_poly.type
_entity_poly.pdbx_seq_one_letter_code
_entity_poly.pdbx_strand_id
1 'polypeptide(L)' 'MDTKDFKTYLNEAKTKINSVESCITEAHALSENDCKNKVEDIMKSLEDITSSINELM' A
#
# COMPACT_ATOMS: atom_id res chain seq x y z
N MET A 1 6.90 13.95 26.34
CA MET A 1 5.99 13.05 25.79
C MET A 1 6.38 12.58 24.45
N ASP A 2 6.52 11.36 24.34
CA ASP A 2 7.09 10.86 23.14
C ASP A 2 6.12 10.29 22.19
N THR A 3 5.01 10.95 22.06
CA THR A 3 4.08 10.55 21.08
C THR A 3 4.59 10.89 19.72
N LYS A 4 4.42 9.99 18.82
CA LYS A 4 4.73 10.25 17.43
C LYS A 4 3.76 11.28 16.92
N ASP A 5 4.25 12.18 16.11
CA ASP A 5 3.38 13.17 15.53
C ASP A 5 2.66 12.59 14.31
N PHE A 6 1.81 13.39 13.73
CA PHE A 6 1.00 13.00 12.58
C PHE A 6 1.85 12.50 11.42
N LYS A 7 2.92 13.21 11.10
CA LYS A 7 3.77 12.83 9.97
C LYS A 7 4.50 11.51 10.20
N THR A 8 4.91 11.27 11.44
CA THR A 8 5.57 10.02 11.78
C THR A 8 4.64 8.83 11.56
N TYR A 9 3.39 8.97 12.00
CA TYR A 9 2.40 7.92 11.77
C TYR A 9 2.15 7.70 10.29
N LEU A 10 2.11 8.78 9.51
CA LEU A 10 1.92 8.65 8.07
C LEU A 10 3.10 7.94 7.40
N ASN A 11 4.31 8.25 7.84
CA ASN A 11 5.49 7.56 7.31
C ASN A 11 5.47 6.09 7.63
N GLU A 12 5.06 5.73 8.84
CA GLU A 12 4.94 4.32 9.21
C GLU A 12 3.89 3.62 8.35
N ALA A 13 2.78 4.30 8.10
CA ALA A 13 1.73 3.74 7.26
C ALA A 13 2.24 3.51 5.85
N LYS A 14 2.98 4.47 5.30
CA LYS A 14 3.56 4.32 3.96
C LYS A 14 4.51 3.13 3.90
N THR A 15 5.33 2.95 4.91
CA THR A 15 6.26 1.84 4.95
C THR A 15 5.52 0.51 4.94
N LYS A 16 4.46 0.42 5.73
CA LYS A 16 3.66 -0.80 5.77
C LYS A 16 2.95 -1.05 4.45
N ILE A 17 2.45 0.01 3.83
CA ILE A 17 1.80 -0.12 2.53
C ILE A 17 2.79 -0.58 1.48
N ASN A 18 4.01 -0.06 1.50
CA ASN A 18 5.04 -0.50 0.56
C ASN A 18 5.32 -2.00 0.72
N SER A 19 5.35 -2.50 1.95
CA SER A 19 5.53 -3.92 2.18
C SER A 19 4.37 -4.73 1.62
N VAL A 20 3.16 -4.23 1.82
CA VAL A 20 1.97 -4.90 1.29
C VAL A 20 2.01 -4.89 -0.23
N GLU A 21 2.42 -3.78 -0.84
CA GLU A 21 2.52 -3.70 -2.29
C GLU A 21 3.51 -4.73 -2.85
N SER A 22 4.63 -4.92 -2.17
CA SER A 22 5.59 -5.93 -2.60
C SER A 22 4.99 -7.33 -2.54
N CYS A 23 4.28 -7.63 -1.46
CA CYS A 23 3.63 -8.93 -1.31
C CYS A 23 2.55 -9.13 -2.38
N ILE A 24 1.78 -8.10 -2.64
CA ILE A 24 0.72 -8.16 -3.64
C ILE A 24 1.31 -8.34 -5.04
N THR A 25 2.42 -7.68 -5.32
CA THR A 25 3.09 -7.83 -6.61
C THR A 25 3.54 -9.28 -6.82
N GLU A 26 4.08 -9.88 -5.78
CA GLU A 26 4.47 -11.30 -5.87
C GLU A 26 3.25 -12.19 -6.02
N ALA A 27 2.19 -11.91 -5.29
CA ALA A 27 0.96 -12.68 -5.42
C ALA A 27 0.39 -12.55 -6.83
N HIS A 28 0.47 -11.37 -7.42
CA HIS A 28 0.00 -11.16 -8.79
C HIS A 28 0.79 -12.03 -9.78
N ALA A 29 2.09 -12.09 -9.61
CA ALA A 29 2.94 -12.88 -10.48
C ALA A 29 2.61 -14.38 -10.41
N LEU A 30 2.15 -14.83 -9.24
CA LEU A 30 1.86 -16.24 -9.01
C LEU A 30 0.38 -16.58 -9.16
N SER A 31 -0.48 -15.59 -9.30
CA SER A 31 -1.91 -15.82 -9.33
C SER A 31 -2.36 -16.35 -10.68
N GLU A 32 -3.48 -17.07 -10.64
CA GLU A 32 -4.11 -17.53 -11.87
C GLU A 32 -4.88 -16.39 -12.51
N ASN A 33 -5.19 -16.55 -13.80
CA ASN A 33 -5.84 -15.47 -14.56
C ASN A 33 -7.11 -14.96 -13.91
N ASP A 34 -7.89 -15.84 -13.30
CA ASP A 34 -9.15 -15.43 -12.66
C ASP A 34 -8.93 -14.48 -11.50
N CYS A 35 -7.79 -14.56 -10.86
CA CYS A 35 -7.50 -13.76 -9.69
C CYS A 35 -6.73 -12.49 -10.02
N LYS A 36 -6.08 -12.45 -11.17
CA LYS A 36 -5.22 -11.32 -11.52
C LYS A 36 -5.97 -10.00 -11.53
N ASN A 37 -7.19 -9.99 -12.07
CA ASN A 37 -7.96 -8.75 -12.12
C ASN A 37 -8.25 -8.19 -10.73
N LYS A 38 -8.59 -9.09 -9.79
CA LYS A 38 -8.84 -8.64 -8.43
C LYS A 38 -7.58 -8.15 -7.75
N VAL A 39 -6.47 -8.81 -8.00
CA VAL A 39 -5.20 -8.38 -7.44
C VAL A 39 -4.80 -7.03 -8.01
N GLU A 40 -5.04 -6.81 -9.29
CA GLU A 40 -4.78 -5.52 -9.90
C GLU A 40 -5.64 -4.41 -9.30
N ASP A 41 -6.89 -4.70 -9.00
CA ASP A 41 -7.75 -3.73 -8.33
C ASP A 41 -7.21 -3.36 -6.95
N ILE A 42 -6.70 -4.35 -6.23
CA ILE A 42 -6.09 -4.10 -4.92
C ILE A 42 -4.85 -3.23 -5.09
N MET A 43 -4.03 -3.50 -6.10
CA MET A 43 -2.84 -2.70 -6.35
C MET A 43 -3.21 -1.25 -6.64
N LYS A 44 -4.25 -1.02 -7.41
CA LYS A 44 -4.72 0.34 -7.68
C LYS A 44 -5.19 1.03 -6.41
N SER A 45 -5.91 0.31 -5.58
CA SER A 45 -6.38 0.87 -4.31
C SER A 45 -5.21 1.27 -3.42
N LEU A 46 -4.17 0.46 -3.38
CA LEU A 46 -2.98 0.78 -2.60
C LEU A 46 -2.25 2.00 -3.14
N GLU A 47 -2.18 2.15 -4.46
CA GLU A 47 -1.59 3.32 -5.06
C GLU A 47 -2.36 4.58 -4.72
N ASP A 48 -3.70 4.50 -4.75
CA ASP A 48 -4.54 5.64 -4.38
C ASP A 48 -4.34 6.01 -2.91
N ILE A 49 -4.24 5.03 -2.05
CA ILE A 49 -4.01 5.27 -0.63
C ILE A 49 -2.65 5.94 -0.43
N THR A 50 -1.63 5.46 -1.11
CA THR A 50 -0.30 6.04 -1.01
C THR A 50 -0.31 7.49 -1.49
N SER A 51 -1.00 7.78 -2.59
CA SER A 51 -1.13 9.14 -3.09
C SER A 51 -1.82 10.04 -2.08
N SER A 52 -2.89 9.55 -1.46
CA SER A 52 -3.61 10.31 -0.45
C SER A 52 -2.72 10.63 0.75
N ILE A 53 -1.92 9.66 1.17
CA ILE A 53 -0.99 9.89 2.29
C ILE A 53 0.03 10.94 1.90
N ASN A 54 0.57 10.88 0.69
CA ASN A 54 1.53 11.86 0.23
C ASN A 54 0.94 13.26 0.19
N GLU A 55 -0.33 13.39 -0.12
CA GLU A 55 -0.99 14.69 -0.11
C GLU A 55 -1.10 15.27 1.30
N LEU A 56 -1.17 14.43 2.31
CA LEU A 56 -1.25 14.87 3.69
C LEU A 56 0.11 15.24 4.26
N MET A 57 1.16 14.80 3.65
CA MET A 57 2.51 15.07 4.10
C MET A 57 3.05 16.32 3.43
#